data_935dce3d297025949300f42292b01e7a
#
_entry.id   935dce3d297025949300f42292b01e7a
#
_cell.length_a   1.000
_cell.length_b   1.000
_cell.length_c   1.000
_cell.angle_alpha   90.00
_cell.angle_beta   90.00
_cell.angle_gamma   90.00
#
_symmetry.space_group_name_H-M   'P 1'
#
loop_
_entity.id
_entity.type
_entity.pdbx_description
1 polymer ?
#
loop_
_entity_poly.entity_id
_entity_poly.type
_entity_poly.pdbx_seq_one_letter_code
_entity_poly.pdbx_strand_id
1 'polypeptide(L)'
;GGQYYYDYDHIPNRKPTCYRDLLPSKEELIGAVEDQKLDSSRTRRNRIVDTLDEKVKNYESVDDFIYFSTFTIGDKDIFDTRRARDLQQAAAWCRFLKNAPALIENGSLGFRTLTGLYKVCAARIEKLDLTGFRIKSAESLRKKIAALPDGEAMLAALVSGKYCNDNRRILGKSEIVDYATGEVMKYDAHQATIMSYWLNPGRSQKDSKQTLYGLYAYDMECLNIEPVKLSTFTHYINKWDNRYLSAAERHGKVYAKNAFRPYVPSKPLEYANSLWVSDGSGVVPYRYQDQYGKWGTMKMYTMLVTDAGSRYIAGYAVSSKGQHAEDPRMLRDAMRMALLDNGKTEVMDFLSDNHGAYTGAESQAFLSLACAHHRTIAPHDSQANPAEMIFRLFKRHFKSYFNLPETSWDARSLESMANPDYRYLMSLPTFSEAQELLGNAIREWNTTQLKCGMTPEQWFREFKNPAAGQYDARRYRMVTGEVSKCDISYARSILEVERQGAKYKFDIPTDAATVGLIARHMGYAPNLKVTVYWDAEGADLYTCLLY
;
A
#
# COMPACT_ATOMS: atom_id res chain seq x y z
N GLY A 1 2.75 26.52 -50.22
CA GLY A 1 3.26 27.50 -49.27
C GLY A 1 4.70 27.20 -48.96
N GLY A 2 5.62 28.15 -49.20
CA GLY A 2 7.04 27.99 -48.91
C GLY A 2 7.23 27.95 -47.38
N GLN A 3 7.99 26.99 -46.92
CA GLN A 3 8.48 26.97 -45.52
C GLN A 3 9.70 27.88 -45.45
N TYR A 4 9.69 28.85 -44.52
CA TYR A 4 10.81 29.70 -44.25
C TYR A 4 11.56 29.16 -43.05
N TYR A 5 12.91 29.06 -43.15
CA TYR A 5 13.77 28.63 -42.08
C TYR A 5 14.54 29.84 -41.58
N TYR A 6 14.58 30.05 -40.26
CA TYR A 6 15.32 31.11 -39.61
C TYR A 6 16.42 30.49 -38.74
N ASP A 7 17.60 31.07 -38.81
CA ASP A 7 18.68 30.72 -37.90
C ASP A 7 18.38 31.34 -36.52
N TYR A 8 18.21 30.49 -35.51
CA TYR A 8 17.86 30.92 -34.16
C TYR A 8 18.82 31.96 -33.59
N ASP A 9 20.13 31.82 -33.84
CA ASP A 9 21.14 32.70 -33.33
C ASP A 9 21.14 34.08 -34.00
N HIS A 10 20.53 34.20 -35.21
CA HIS A 10 20.41 35.45 -35.98
C HIS A 10 19.03 36.13 -35.78
N ILE A 11 18.13 35.55 -34.95
CA ILE A 11 16.85 36.22 -34.65
C ILE A 11 17.13 37.48 -33.84
N PRO A 12 16.62 38.66 -34.26
CA PRO A 12 16.87 39.92 -33.57
C PRO A 12 16.34 39.94 -32.16
N ASN A 13 17.16 40.31 -31.19
CA ASN A 13 16.76 40.49 -29.79
C ASN A 13 16.99 41.94 -29.37
N ARG A 14 16.34 42.91 -30.06
CA ARG A 14 16.48 44.36 -29.81
C ARG A 14 15.12 44.94 -29.39
N LYS A 15 15.19 45.86 -28.39
CA LYS A 15 13.98 46.64 -27.99
C LYS A 15 13.43 47.42 -29.19
N PRO A 16 12.08 47.60 -29.32
CA PRO A 16 11.07 47.31 -28.28
C PRO A 16 10.60 45.87 -28.20
N THR A 17 10.89 45.02 -29.18
CA THR A 17 10.38 43.64 -29.19
C THR A 17 11.54 42.65 -29.22
N CYS A 18 11.79 42.02 -28.09
CA CYS A 18 12.80 40.97 -27.98
C CYS A 18 12.21 39.65 -28.51
N TYR A 19 12.25 39.46 -29.82
CA TYR A 19 11.61 38.30 -30.47
C TYR A 19 12.17 36.96 -30.00
N ARG A 20 13.48 36.91 -29.63
CA ARG A 20 14.10 35.68 -29.13
C ARG A 20 13.53 35.27 -27.75
N ASP A 21 13.17 36.24 -26.90
CA ASP A 21 12.61 35.99 -25.58
C ASP A 21 11.16 35.47 -25.64
N LEU A 22 10.51 35.59 -26.80
CA LEU A 22 9.17 35.07 -27.08
C LEU A 22 9.19 33.67 -27.67
N LEU A 23 10.39 33.14 -27.99
CA LEU A 23 10.54 31.80 -28.55
C LEU A 23 11.07 30.86 -27.46
N PRO A 24 10.76 29.54 -27.59
CA PRO A 24 11.41 28.53 -26.76
C PRO A 24 12.93 28.60 -26.86
N SER A 25 13.63 28.19 -25.84
CA SER A 25 15.10 28.15 -25.85
C SER A 25 15.63 27.26 -26.98
N LYS A 26 16.90 27.48 -27.37
CA LYS A 26 17.54 26.68 -28.42
C LYS A 26 17.57 25.19 -28.07
N GLU A 27 17.78 24.88 -26.79
CA GLU A 27 17.78 23.53 -26.25
C GLU A 27 16.40 22.89 -26.33
N GLU A 28 15.34 23.64 -26.00
CA GLU A 28 13.95 23.17 -26.10
C GLU A 28 13.55 22.92 -27.56
N LEU A 29 13.96 23.76 -28.49
CA LEU A 29 13.69 23.57 -29.92
C LEU A 29 14.47 22.36 -30.47
N ILE A 30 15.72 22.14 -30.05
CA ILE A 30 16.51 20.96 -30.44
C ILE A 30 15.82 19.70 -29.87
N GLY A 31 15.43 19.72 -28.60
CA GLY A 31 14.69 18.62 -27.97
C GLY A 31 13.37 18.30 -28.71
N ALA A 32 12.59 19.32 -29.06
CA ALA A 32 11.35 19.14 -29.83
C ALA A 32 11.57 18.54 -31.23
N VAL A 33 12.65 18.89 -31.91
CA VAL A 33 13.02 18.29 -33.20
C VAL A 33 13.50 16.84 -33.06
N GLU A 34 14.22 16.53 -31.99
CA GLU A 34 14.63 15.15 -31.66
C GLU A 34 13.42 14.30 -31.30
N ASP A 35 12.48 14.82 -30.52
CA ASP A 35 11.21 14.17 -30.19
C ASP A 35 10.34 13.92 -31.42
N GLN A 36 10.25 14.89 -32.35
CA GLN A 36 9.57 14.71 -33.63
C GLN A 36 10.22 13.63 -34.51
N LYS A 37 11.56 13.55 -34.52
CA LYS A 37 12.27 12.47 -35.25
C LYS A 37 12.04 11.11 -34.61
N LEU A 38 12.01 11.05 -33.28
CA LEU A 38 11.66 9.84 -32.53
C LEU A 38 10.19 9.43 -32.79
N ASP A 39 9.25 10.35 -32.80
CA ASP A 39 7.85 10.08 -33.09
C ASP A 39 7.61 9.66 -34.55
N SER A 40 8.27 10.27 -35.52
CA SER A 40 8.18 9.85 -36.92
C SER A 40 8.74 8.45 -37.15
N SER A 41 9.83 8.10 -36.47
CA SER A 41 10.41 6.75 -36.52
C SER A 41 9.51 5.73 -35.80
N ARG A 42 8.90 6.11 -34.67
CA ARG A 42 7.87 5.30 -33.97
C ARG A 42 6.63 5.08 -34.85
N THR A 43 6.11 6.11 -35.51
CA THR A 43 4.95 6.02 -36.39
C THR A 43 5.21 5.10 -37.58
N ARG A 44 6.39 5.19 -38.21
CA ARG A 44 6.78 4.27 -39.30
C ARG A 44 6.95 2.82 -38.79
N ARG A 45 7.53 2.63 -37.60
CA ARG A 45 7.67 1.31 -36.99
C ARG A 45 6.31 0.72 -36.62
N ASN A 46 5.42 1.53 -36.10
CA ASN A 46 4.03 1.09 -35.77
C ASN A 46 3.27 0.67 -37.02
N ARG A 47 3.32 1.43 -38.11
CA ARG A 47 2.71 1.03 -39.40
C ARG A 47 3.21 -0.32 -39.91
N ILE A 48 4.52 -0.59 -39.83
CA ILE A 48 5.08 -1.89 -40.24
C ILE A 48 4.54 -3.00 -39.35
N VAL A 49 4.41 -2.75 -38.05
CA VAL A 49 3.87 -3.73 -37.08
C VAL A 49 2.39 -3.97 -37.33
N ASP A 50 1.59 -2.92 -37.54
CA ASP A 50 0.16 -3.03 -37.81
C ASP A 50 -0.10 -3.82 -39.11
N THR A 51 0.69 -3.56 -40.16
CA THR A 51 0.63 -4.31 -41.42
C THR A 51 1.01 -5.79 -41.23
N LEU A 52 1.96 -6.10 -40.35
CA LEU A 52 2.32 -7.49 -40.04
C LEU A 52 1.19 -8.19 -39.27
N ASP A 53 0.62 -7.52 -38.28
CA ASP A 53 -0.48 -8.08 -37.49
C ASP A 53 -1.71 -8.38 -38.36
N GLU A 54 -2.05 -7.49 -39.29
CA GLU A 54 -3.12 -7.73 -40.28
C GLU A 54 -2.84 -8.95 -41.16
N LYS A 55 -1.59 -9.10 -41.61
CA LYS A 55 -1.21 -10.26 -42.44
C LYS A 55 -1.23 -11.56 -41.64
N VAL A 56 -0.82 -11.53 -40.37
CA VAL A 56 -0.87 -12.70 -39.48
C VAL A 56 -2.29 -13.13 -39.18
N LYS A 57 -3.23 -12.19 -39.06
CA LYS A 57 -4.66 -12.50 -38.88
C LYS A 57 -5.22 -13.40 -39.98
N ASN A 58 -4.72 -13.30 -41.22
CA ASN A 58 -5.13 -14.18 -42.31
C ASN A 58 -4.74 -15.66 -42.11
N TYR A 59 -3.89 -15.95 -41.16
CA TYR A 59 -3.46 -17.30 -40.77
C TYR A 59 -4.12 -17.77 -39.46
N GLU A 60 -4.96 -16.96 -38.83
CA GLU A 60 -5.76 -17.38 -37.68
C GLU A 60 -6.87 -18.33 -38.14
N SER A 61 -7.03 -19.43 -37.41
CA SER A 61 -8.12 -20.38 -37.62
C SER A 61 -8.94 -20.52 -36.34
N VAL A 62 -10.24 -20.59 -36.50
CA VAL A 62 -11.15 -20.92 -35.40
C VAL A 62 -10.93 -22.36 -34.93
N ASP A 63 -10.57 -23.25 -35.83
CA ASP A 63 -10.28 -24.65 -35.49
C ASP A 63 -9.10 -24.77 -34.55
N ASP A 64 -8.10 -23.86 -34.64
CA ASP A 64 -6.99 -23.83 -33.68
C ASP A 64 -7.48 -23.48 -32.29
N PHE A 65 -8.37 -22.50 -32.19
CA PHE A 65 -8.96 -22.13 -30.89
C PHE A 65 -9.76 -23.30 -30.33
N ILE A 66 -10.56 -23.97 -31.14
CA ILE A 66 -11.31 -25.16 -30.73
C ILE A 66 -10.34 -26.24 -30.24
N TYR A 67 -9.29 -26.55 -31.02
CA TYR A 67 -8.28 -27.51 -30.65
C TYR A 67 -7.67 -27.23 -29.27
N PHE A 68 -7.22 -26.00 -29.02
CA PHE A 68 -6.61 -25.66 -27.75
C PHE A 68 -7.61 -25.56 -26.61
N SER A 69 -8.81 -25.06 -26.85
CA SER A 69 -9.85 -24.94 -25.82
C SER A 69 -10.43 -26.27 -25.36
N THR A 70 -10.42 -27.26 -26.25
CA THR A 70 -10.85 -28.64 -25.96
C THR A 70 -9.69 -29.61 -25.66
N PHE A 71 -8.45 -29.06 -25.58
CA PHE A 71 -7.28 -29.89 -25.31
C PHE A 71 -7.29 -30.40 -23.86
N THR A 72 -7.40 -31.70 -23.70
CA THR A 72 -7.47 -32.37 -22.40
C THR A 72 -6.26 -33.27 -22.17
N ILE A 73 -5.88 -33.46 -20.93
CA ILE A 73 -4.98 -34.51 -20.48
C ILE A 73 -5.71 -35.31 -19.39
N GLY A 74 -6.07 -36.55 -19.72
CA GLY A 74 -7.06 -37.28 -18.93
C GLY A 74 -8.42 -36.57 -18.99
N ASP A 75 -9.08 -36.39 -17.87
CA ASP A 75 -10.40 -35.76 -17.80
C ASP A 75 -10.36 -34.23 -17.48
N LYS A 76 -9.19 -33.60 -17.64
CA LYS A 76 -9.02 -32.19 -17.27
C LYS A 76 -8.71 -31.32 -18.48
N ASP A 77 -9.47 -30.24 -18.65
CA ASP A 77 -9.13 -29.15 -19.54
C ASP A 77 -7.84 -28.48 -19.06
N ILE A 78 -6.88 -28.33 -19.98
CA ILE A 78 -5.54 -27.83 -19.66
C ILE A 78 -5.43 -26.33 -19.86
N PHE A 79 -6.14 -25.79 -20.83
CA PHE A 79 -6.04 -24.37 -21.18
C PHE A 79 -7.35 -23.63 -20.89
N ASP A 80 -7.22 -22.52 -20.16
CA ASP A 80 -8.29 -21.54 -20.08
C ASP A 80 -8.47 -20.79 -21.41
N THR A 81 -9.57 -20.07 -21.55
CA THR A 81 -9.93 -19.32 -22.78
C THR A 81 -8.82 -18.36 -23.21
N ARG A 82 -8.09 -17.77 -22.27
CA ARG A 82 -7.01 -16.83 -22.57
C ARG A 82 -5.82 -17.58 -23.17
N ARG A 83 -5.40 -18.67 -22.56
CA ARG A 83 -4.28 -19.49 -23.05
C ARG A 83 -4.58 -20.14 -24.38
N ALA A 84 -5.82 -20.58 -24.59
CA ALA A 84 -6.25 -21.11 -25.87
C ALA A 84 -6.15 -20.04 -26.98
N ARG A 85 -6.54 -18.80 -26.72
CA ARG A 85 -6.35 -17.67 -27.64
C ARG A 85 -4.89 -17.33 -27.90
N ASP A 86 -4.06 -17.31 -26.86
CA ASP A 86 -2.62 -17.06 -27.00
C ASP A 86 -1.96 -18.13 -27.88
N LEU A 87 -2.34 -19.41 -27.75
CA LEU A 87 -1.85 -20.52 -28.56
C LEU A 87 -2.40 -20.47 -29.98
N GLN A 88 -3.66 -20.11 -30.19
CA GLN A 88 -4.23 -19.83 -31.51
C GLN A 88 -3.41 -18.75 -32.23
N GLN A 89 -3.13 -17.64 -31.56
CA GLN A 89 -2.33 -16.56 -32.13
C GLN A 89 -0.89 -17.00 -32.39
N ALA A 90 -0.30 -17.81 -31.51
CA ALA A 90 1.01 -18.40 -31.73
C ALA A 90 1.04 -19.33 -32.97
N ALA A 91 -0.01 -20.11 -33.19
CA ALA A 91 -0.14 -20.97 -34.38
C ALA A 91 -0.22 -20.10 -35.65
N ALA A 92 -0.98 -19.01 -35.65
CA ALA A 92 -1.04 -18.08 -36.77
C ALA A 92 0.33 -17.46 -37.10
N TRP A 93 1.10 -17.04 -36.09
CA TRP A 93 2.48 -16.58 -36.29
C TRP A 93 3.39 -17.65 -36.86
N CYS A 94 3.24 -18.90 -36.43
CA CYS A 94 4.04 -20.00 -36.96
C CYS A 94 3.73 -20.29 -38.44
N ARG A 95 2.44 -20.36 -38.85
CA ARG A 95 2.02 -20.52 -40.24
C ARG A 95 2.49 -19.36 -41.12
N PHE A 96 2.32 -18.13 -40.66
CA PHE A 96 2.81 -16.93 -41.35
C PHE A 96 4.32 -17.04 -41.61
N LEU A 97 5.13 -17.36 -40.58
CA LEU A 97 6.57 -17.42 -40.69
C LEU A 97 7.06 -18.61 -41.52
N LYS A 98 6.34 -19.74 -41.59
CA LYS A 98 6.62 -20.85 -42.50
C LYS A 98 6.41 -20.42 -43.96
N ASN A 99 5.40 -19.60 -44.25
CA ASN A 99 5.11 -19.08 -45.58
C ASN A 99 5.94 -17.84 -45.94
N ALA A 100 6.69 -17.28 -44.99
CA ALA A 100 7.46 -16.07 -45.17
C ALA A 100 8.46 -16.08 -46.33
N PRO A 101 9.19 -17.18 -46.65
CA PRO A 101 10.07 -17.24 -47.83
C PRO A 101 9.32 -16.90 -49.12
N ALA A 102 8.20 -17.56 -49.37
CA ALA A 102 7.37 -17.33 -50.58
C ALA A 102 6.80 -15.90 -50.64
N LEU A 103 6.40 -15.36 -49.46
CA LEU A 103 5.87 -13.99 -49.36
C LEU A 103 6.94 -12.90 -49.60
N ILE A 104 8.21 -13.19 -49.32
CA ILE A 104 9.33 -12.30 -49.62
C ILE A 104 9.67 -12.37 -51.10
N GLU A 105 9.75 -13.57 -51.70
CA GLU A 105 10.00 -13.75 -53.12
C GLU A 105 8.96 -13.05 -53.98
N ASN A 106 7.71 -13.11 -53.60
CA ASN A 106 6.59 -12.44 -54.27
C ASN A 106 6.45 -10.94 -53.96
N GLY A 107 7.37 -10.37 -53.18
CA GLY A 107 7.40 -8.96 -52.82
C GLY A 107 6.26 -8.50 -51.90
N SER A 108 5.43 -9.41 -51.38
CA SER A 108 4.20 -9.12 -50.62
C SER A 108 4.47 -8.56 -49.22
N LEU A 109 5.66 -8.68 -48.65
CA LEU A 109 5.97 -8.29 -47.27
C LEU A 109 6.80 -7.01 -47.13
N GLY A 110 7.34 -6.47 -48.23
CA GLY A 110 8.24 -5.30 -48.19
C GLY A 110 9.57 -5.50 -47.47
N PHE A 111 9.89 -6.74 -47.11
CA PHE A 111 11.20 -7.13 -46.54
C PHE A 111 12.11 -7.69 -47.62
N ARG A 112 13.39 -7.29 -47.60
CA ARG A 112 14.39 -7.79 -48.53
C ARG A 112 15.06 -9.12 -48.09
N THR A 113 15.00 -9.40 -46.78
CA THR A 113 15.66 -10.57 -46.21
C THR A 113 14.83 -11.23 -45.10
N LEU A 114 14.85 -12.54 -45.02
CA LEU A 114 14.25 -13.33 -43.94
C LEU A 114 14.80 -12.92 -42.57
N THR A 115 16.09 -12.62 -42.48
CA THR A 115 16.69 -12.20 -41.21
C THR A 115 16.11 -10.90 -40.68
N GLY A 116 15.82 -9.92 -41.57
CA GLY A 116 15.16 -8.70 -41.23
C GLY A 116 13.74 -8.92 -40.71
N LEU A 117 12.99 -9.78 -41.40
CA LEU A 117 11.63 -10.17 -41.00
C LEU A 117 11.63 -10.83 -39.61
N TYR A 118 12.48 -11.83 -39.38
CA TYR A 118 12.56 -12.55 -38.10
C TYR A 118 12.92 -11.60 -36.93
N LYS A 119 13.75 -10.57 -37.13
CA LYS A 119 14.05 -9.57 -36.09
C LYS A 119 12.82 -8.78 -35.68
N VAL A 120 12.02 -8.33 -36.65
CA VAL A 120 10.81 -7.56 -36.39
C VAL A 120 9.73 -8.45 -35.74
N CYS A 121 9.52 -9.66 -36.26
CA CYS A 121 8.55 -10.62 -35.74
C CYS A 121 8.90 -11.05 -34.31
N ALA A 122 10.17 -11.35 -34.01
CA ALA A 122 10.59 -11.71 -32.67
C ALA A 122 10.31 -10.59 -31.66
N ALA A 123 10.62 -9.34 -31.99
CA ALA A 123 10.34 -8.21 -31.14
C ALA A 123 8.82 -7.95 -30.96
N ARG A 124 8.01 -8.29 -31.98
CA ARG A 124 6.56 -8.17 -31.86
C ARG A 124 5.96 -9.26 -30.98
N ILE A 125 6.37 -10.53 -31.18
CA ILE A 125 5.92 -11.69 -30.40
C ILE A 125 6.31 -11.52 -28.92
N GLU A 126 7.51 -10.97 -28.63
CA GLU A 126 7.92 -10.67 -27.27
C GLU A 126 6.98 -9.67 -26.58
N LYS A 127 6.53 -8.63 -27.32
CA LYS A 127 5.58 -7.64 -26.81
C LYS A 127 4.17 -8.19 -26.61
N LEU A 128 3.76 -9.19 -27.39
CA LEU A 128 2.45 -9.83 -27.25
C LEU A 128 2.40 -10.75 -26.01
N ASP A 129 3.54 -11.12 -25.45
CA ASP A 129 3.68 -11.99 -24.25
C ASP A 129 2.75 -13.22 -24.28
N LEU A 130 2.74 -13.91 -25.44
CA LEU A 130 1.87 -15.06 -25.65
C LEU A 130 2.24 -16.19 -24.70
N THR A 131 1.27 -16.64 -23.90
CA THR A 131 1.45 -17.71 -22.94
C THR A 131 1.81 -19.03 -23.66
N GLY A 132 2.96 -19.60 -23.32
CA GLY A 132 3.45 -20.85 -23.98
C GLY A 132 4.29 -20.63 -25.23
N PHE A 133 4.35 -19.40 -25.78
CA PHE A 133 5.15 -19.08 -26.96
C PHE A 133 6.14 -17.94 -26.72
N ARG A 134 7.00 -18.10 -25.72
CA ARG A 134 8.01 -17.10 -25.36
C ARG A 134 9.22 -17.15 -26.29
N ILE A 135 9.48 -16.05 -26.98
CA ILE A 135 10.60 -15.86 -27.91
C ILE A 135 11.44 -14.67 -27.43
N LYS A 136 12.74 -14.88 -27.23
CA LYS A 136 13.68 -13.86 -26.77
C LYS A 136 14.58 -13.29 -27.87
N SER A 137 14.68 -13.95 -29.01
CA SER A 137 15.56 -13.51 -30.12
C SER A 137 15.10 -14.03 -31.46
N ALA A 138 15.51 -13.34 -32.52
CA ALA A 138 15.25 -13.77 -33.91
C ALA A 138 15.80 -15.15 -34.22
N GLU A 139 16.95 -15.49 -33.67
CA GLU A 139 17.58 -16.79 -33.86
C GLU A 139 16.80 -17.91 -33.17
N SER A 140 16.32 -17.68 -31.95
CA SER A 140 15.46 -18.64 -31.24
C SER A 140 14.13 -18.84 -31.96
N LEU A 141 13.56 -17.78 -32.54
CA LEU A 141 12.35 -17.86 -33.35
C LEU A 141 12.60 -18.70 -34.61
N ARG A 142 13.70 -18.44 -35.34
CA ARG A 142 14.06 -19.18 -36.54
C ARG A 142 14.24 -20.68 -36.26
N LYS A 143 14.97 -21.03 -35.22
CA LYS A 143 15.17 -22.44 -34.82
C LYS A 143 13.86 -23.09 -34.44
N LYS A 144 12.99 -22.40 -33.73
CA LYS A 144 11.68 -22.93 -33.34
C LYS A 144 10.79 -23.18 -34.56
N ILE A 145 10.71 -22.25 -35.50
CA ILE A 145 9.90 -22.39 -36.71
C ILE A 145 10.42 -23.55 -37.60
N ALA A 146 11.74 -23.68 -37.74
CA ALA A 146 12.35 -24.75 -38.50
C ALA A 146 12.11 -26.15 -37.88
N ALA A 147 11.98 -26.23 -36.57
CA ALA A 147 11.74 -27.50 -35.86
C ALA A 147 10.25 -27.91 -35.81
N LEU A 148 9.33 -27.02 -36.16
CA LEU A 148 7.89 -27.31 -36.08
C LEU A 148 7.45 -28.16 -37.30
N PRO A 149 6.69 -29.24 -37.09
CA PRO A 149 6.08 -30.02 -38.15
C PRO A 149 5.01 -29.21 -38.91
N ASP A 150 4.51 -29.73 -40.00
CA ASP A 150 3.41 -29.11 -40.76
C ASP A 150 2.05 -29.70 -40.36
N GLY A 151 0.98 -29.01 -40.71
CA GLY A 151 -0.39 -29.46 -40.48
C GLY A 151 -0.79 -29.48 -38.98
N GLU A 152 -1.65 -30.43 -38.62
CA GLU A 152 -2.19 -30.59 -37.25
C GLU A 152 -1.09 -30.94 -36.22
N ALA A 153 -0.05 -31.64 -36.65
CA ALA A 153 1.10 -31.98 -35.80
C ALA A 153 1.79 -30.70 -35.24
N MET A 154 1.66 -29.56 -35.92
CA MET A 154 2.18 -28.29 -35.45
C MET A 154 1.46 -27.81 -34.17
N LEU A 155 0.13 -27.99 -34.09
CA LEU A 155 -0.64 -27.62 -32.93
C LEU A 155 -0.21 -28.40 -31.69
N ALA A 156 -0.04 -29.74 -31.86
CA ALA A 156 0.47 -30.58 -30.79
C ALA A 156 1.89 -30.18 -30.36
N ALA A 157 2.77 -29.79 -31.32
CA ALA A 157 4.12 -29.33 -31.02
C ALA A 157 4.19 -27.95 -30.34
N LEU A 158 3.14 -27.14 -30.43
CA LEU A 158 3.02 -25.87 -29.68
C LEU A 158 2.62 -26.10 -28.23
N VAL A 159 1.99 -27.21 -27.91
CA VAL A 159 1.70 -27.59 -26.52
C VAL A 159 3.02 -27.93 -25.82
N SER A 160 3.29 -27.26 -24.72
CA SER A 160 4.52 -27.52 -23.96
C SER A 160 4.59 -28.97 -23.51
N GLY A 161 5.69 -29.66 -23.77
CA GLY A 161 5.94 -31.02 -23.28
C GLY A 161 5.87 -31.18 -21.75
N LYS A 162 5.83 -30.06 -21.02
CA LYS A 162 5.60 -30.08 -19.56
C LYS A 162 4.18 -30.51 -19.19
N TYR A 163 3.21 -30.31 -20.06
CA TYR A 163 1.83 -30.75 -19.84
C TYR A 163 1.63 -32.23 -20.08
N CYS A 164 2.36 -32.79 -21.04
CA CYS A 164 2.34 -34.21 -21.38
C CYS A 164 3.41 -35.02 -20.63
N ASN A 165 4.11 -34.40 -19.68
CA ASN A 165 5.15 -35.08 -18.93
C ASN A 165 4.52 -35.85 -17.77
N ASP A 166 4.29 -37.14 -17.95
CA ASP A 166 3.88 -38.09 -16.90
C ASP A 166 4.89 -38.18 -15.75
N ASN A 167 6.09 -37.64 -15.93
CA ASN A 167 7.06 -37.37 -14.86
C ASN A 167 6.70 -36.18 -13.95
N ARG A 168 5.43 -35.78 -13.84
CA ARG A 168 5.01 -35.13 -12.59
C ARG A 168 5.46 -36.08 -11.50
N ARG A 169 6.50 -35.70 -10.77
CA ARG A 169 6.95 -36.40 -9.58
C ARG A 169 5.76 -36.46 -8.61
N ILE A 170 4.92 -37.44 -8.82
CA ILE A 170 3.97 -37.94 -7.84
C ILE A 170 4.90 -38.50 -6.79
N LEU A 171 4.90 -37.95 -5.61
CA LEU A 171 5.64 -38.43 -4.47
C LEU A 171 5.08 -39.83 -4.18
N GLY A 172 5.65 -40.89 -4.75
CA GLY A 172 5.31 -42.30 -4.60
C GLY A 172 3.81 -42.62 -4.58
N LYS A 173 3.41 -43.59 -5.42
CA LYS A 173 2.04 -44.12 -5.36
C LYS A 173 2.11 -45.43 -4.56
N SER A 174 1.38 -45.46 -3.45
CA SER A 174 1.09 -46.71 -2.75
C SER A 174 -0.37 -47.05 -2.98
N GLU A 175 -0.67 -48.29 -3.17
CA GLU A 175 -2.04 -48.80 -3.27
C GLU A 175 -2.45 -49.34 -1.89
N ILE A 176 -3.55 -48.86 -1.36
CA ILE A 176 -4.16 -49.39 -0.14
C ILE A 176 -5.46 -50.06 -0.55
N VAL A 177 -5.60 -51.30 -0.14
CA VAL A 177 -6.86 -52.01 -0.28
C VAL A 177 -7.75 -51.66 0.92
N ASP A 178 -8.90 -51.07 0.68
CA ASP A 178 -9.92 -50.92 1.72
C ASP A 178 -10.48 -52.31 2.06
N TYR A 179 -10.11 -52.82 3.20
CA TYR A 179 -10.52 -54.14 3.65
C TYR A 179 -12.05 -54.29 3.85
N ALA A 180 -12.79 -53.20 4.00
CA ALA A 180 -14.24 -53.23 4.14
C ALA A 180 -14.96 -53.30 2.79
N THR A 181 -14.44 -52.69 1.74
CA THR A 181 -15.06 -52.58 0.43
C THR A 181 -14.33 -53.42 -0.65
N GLY A 182 -13.09 -53.82 -0.39
CA GLY A 182 -12.22 -54.46 -1.37
C GLY A 182 -11.72 -53.52 -2.47
N GLU A 183 -12.00 -52.24 -2.40
CA GLU A 183 -11.55 -51.24 -3.38
C GLU A 183 -10.09 -50.87 -3.18
N VAL A 184 -9.35 -50.79 -4.29
CA VAL A 184 -7.95 -50.36 -4.29
C VAL A 184 -7.91 -48.85 -4.40
N MET A 185 -7.61 -48.18 -3.29
CA MET A 185 -7.39 -46.74 -3.28
C MET A 185 -5.91 -46.41 -3.56
N LYS A 186 -5.66 -45.57 -4.53
CA LYS A 186 -4.33 -45.04 -4.79
C LYS A 186 -3.96 -43.98 -3.79
N TYR A 187 -2.92 -44.23 -3.03
CA TYR A 187 -2.49 -43.40 -1.91
C TYR A 187 -1.04 -42.98 -2.12
N ASP A 188 -0.78 -41.68 -1.92
CA ASP A 188 0.61 -41.18 -1.91
C ASP A 188 1.14 -41.17 -0.47
N ALA A 189 1.88 -42.23 -0.10
CA ALA A 189 2.43 -42.37 1.24
C ALA A 189 3.35 -41.22 1.64
N HIS A 190 4.17 -40.71 0.70
CA HIS A 190 5.04 -39.58 0.99
C HIS A 190 4.24 -38.30 1.29
N GLN A 191 3.25 -38.01 0.43
CA GLN A 191 2.43 -36.82 0.59
C GLN A 191 1.65 -36.85 1.89
N ALA A 192 1.00 -37.96 2.21
CA ALA A 192 0.19 -38.08 3.41
C ALA A 192 1.04 -37.99 4.66
N THR A 193 2.19 -38.66 4.72
CA THR A 193 3.09 -38.58 5.89
C THR A 193 3.70 -37.21 6.05
N ILE A 194 4.15 -36.56 4.96
CA ILE A 194 4.64 -35.18 5.03
C ILE A 194 3.56 -34.25 5.57
N MET A 195 2.33 -34.35 5.06
CA MET A 195 1.24 -33.46 5.46
C MET A 195 0.71 -33.77 6.86
N SER A 196 0.73 -35.04 7.31
CA SER A 196 0.36 -35.38 8.68
C SER A 196 1.27 -34.71 9.72
N TYR A 197 2.57 -34.61 9.44
CA TYR A 197 3.51 -33.87 10.30
C TYR A 197 3.38 -32.35 10.11
N TRP A 198 3.23 -31.90 8.86
CA TRP A 198 3.22 -30.47 8.53
C TRP A 198 1.95 -29.77 9.02
N LEU A 199 0.80 -30.45 9.04
CA LEU A 199 -0.48 -29.92 9.49
C LEU A 199 -0.80 -30.25 10.97
N ASN A 200 0.05 -30.99 11.67
CA ASN A 200 -0.21 -31.38 13.05
C ASN A 200 -0.12 -30.16 13.98
N PRO A 201 -1.26 -29.71 14.59
CA PRO A 201 -1.29 -28.52 15.43
C PRO A 201 -0.47 -28.67 16.71
N GLY A 202 -0.29 -29.91 17.20
CA GLY A 202 0.51 -30.17 18.42
C GLY A 202 2.01 -30.02 18.24
N ARG A 203 2.52 -30.14 17.01
CA ARG A 203 3.95 -30.07 16.68
C ARG A 203 4.34 -28.91 15.77
N SER A 204 3.38 -28.35 15.08
CA SER A 204 3.61 -27.50 13.91
C SER A 204 4.35 -26.21 14.16
N GLN A 205 4.18 -25.57 15.31
CA GLN A 205 4.69 -24.20 15.51
C GLN A 205 6.18 -24.13 15.87
N LYS A 206 6.72 -25.18 16.48
CA LYS A 206 8.07 -25.16 17.05
C LYS A 206 9.08 -26.05 16.33
N ASP A 207 8.61 -27.07 15.60
CA ASP A 207 9.50 -28.01 14.94
C ASP A 207 10.09 -27.42 13.67
N SER A 208 11.42 -27.53 13.54
CA SER A 208 12.12 -27.14 12.32
C SER A 208 11.75 -28.07 11.16
N LYS A 209 11.90 -27.59 9.92
CA LYS A 209 11.74 -28.42 8.72
C LYS A 209 12.64 -29.66 8.73
N GLN A 210 13.81 -29.54 9.33
CA GLN A 210 14.79 -30.61 9.46
C GLN A 210 14.35 -31.67 10.45
N THR A 211 13.76 -31.25 11.58
CA THR A 211 13.17 -32.14 12.58
C THR A 211 12.00 -32.94 11.98
N LEU A 212 11.11 -32.24 11.28
CA LEU A 212 9.95 -32.88 10.62
C LEU A 212 10.39 -33.84 9.51
N TYR A 213 11.47 -33.51 8.78
CA TYR A 213 12.05 -34.40 7.78
C TYR A 213 12.61 -35.67 8.42
N GLY A 214 13.28 -35.58 9.56
CA GLY A 214 13.78 -36.75 10.29
C GLY A 214 12.65 -37.71 10.69
N LEU A 215 11.55 -37.18 11.21
CA LEU A 215 10.36 -37.98 11.56
C LEU A 215 9.74 -38.64 10.33
N TYR A 216 9.56 -37.86 9.26
CA TYR A 216 9.07 -38.37 7.98
C TYR A 216 9.96 -39.47 7.41
N ALA A 217 11.29 -39.30 7.41
CA ALA A 217 12.23 -40.29 6.88
C ALA A 217 12.16 -41.59 7.69
N TYR A 218 12.10 -41.49 9.01
CA TYR A 218 11.93 -42.66 9.87
C TYR A 218 10.64 -43.45 9.57
N ASP A 219 9.50 -42.77 9.39
CA ASP A 219 8.23 -43.45 9.04
C ASP A 219 8.31 -44.12 7.66
N MET A 220 8.95 -43.45 6.69
CA MET A 220 9.12 -44.05 5.37
C MET A 220 10.00 -45.33 5.43
N GLU A 221 11.07 -45.31 6.21
CA GLU A 221 11.92 -46.48 6.45
C GLU A 221 11.13 -47.62 7.10
N CYS A 222 10.28 -47.32 8.09
CA CYS A 222 9.39 -48.29 8.75
C CYS A 222 8.41 -48.91 7.75
N LEU A 223 8.00 -48.17 6.72
CA LEU A 223 7.14 -48.67 5.66
C LEU A 223 7.90 -49.35 4.50
N ASN A 224 9.22 -49.52 4.59
CA ASN A 224 10.12 -49.98 3.51
C ASN A 224 9.98 -49.14 2.24
N ILE A 225 9.75 -47.83 2.37
CA ILE A 225 9.68 -46.87 1.26
C ILE A 225 10.91 -45.94 1.35
N GLU A 226 11.63 -45.77 0.26
CA GLU A 226 12.78 -44.88 0.22
C GLU A 226 12.33 -43.41 0.45
N PRO A 227 12.81 -42.70 1.48
CA PRO A 227 12.43 -41.34 1.73
C PRO A 227 12.91 -40.37 0.65
N VAL A 228 12.11 -39.38 0.28
CA VAL A 228 12.56 -38.35 -0.66
C VAL A 228 13.63 -37.48 -0.02
N LYS A 229 14.48 -36.85 -0.84
CA LYS A 229 15.52 -35.94 -0.33
C LYS A 229 14.94 -34.73 0.42
N LEU A 230 15.64 -34.22 1.43
CA LEU A 230 15.24 -33.03 2.19
C LEU A 230 14.90 -31.84 1.28
N SER A 231 15.61 -31.67 0.17
CA SER A 231 15.28 -30.61 -0.81
C SER A 231 13.91 -30.78 -1.45
N THR A 232 13.52 -32.02 -1.77
CA THR A 232 12.20 -32.36 -2.34
C THR A 232 11.11 -32.17 -1.30
N PHE A 233 11.35 -32.64 -0.07
CA PHE A 233 10.46 -32.41 1.08
C PHE A 233 10.22 -30.90 1.30
N THR A 234 11.30 -30.11 1.38
CA THR A 234 11.23 -28.65 1.57
C THR A 234 10.52 -27.96 0.41
N HIS A 235 10.78 -28.38 -0.83
CA HIS A 235 10.08 -27.85 -1.99
C HIS A 235 8.59 -28.14 -1.94
N TYR A 236 8.20 -29.35 -1.54
CA TYR A 236 6.80 -29.76 -1.44
C TYR A 236 6.03 -28.93 -0.42
N ILE A 237 6.54 -28.80 0.82
CA ILE A 237 5.87 -27.99 1.85
C ILE A 237 5.85 -26.49 1.56
N ASN A 238 6.78 -26.00 0.72
CA ASN A 238 6.82 -24.60 0.30
C ASN A 238 5.93 -24.28 -0.90
N LYS A 239 5.31 -25.28 -1.55
CA LYS A 239 4.30 -24.99 -2.59
C LYS A 239 3.21 -24.10 -2.01
N TRP A 240 2.69 -23.20 -2.84
CA TRP A 240 1.73 -22.20 -2.40
C TRP A 240 0.50 -22.84 -1.73
N ASP A 241 -0.05 -23.90 -2.33
CA ASP A 241 -1.22 -24.61 -1.80
C ASP A 241 -0.95 -25.19 -0.41
N ASN A 242 0.19 -25.84 -0.21
CA ASN A 242 0.57 -26.42 1.07
C ASN A 242 0.86 -25.34 2.12
N ARG A 243 1.43 -24.21 1.73
CA ARG A 243 1.61 -23.05 2.62
C ARG A 243 0.28 -22.46 3.04
N TYR A 244 -0.67 -22.34 2.12
CA TYR A 244 -2.01 -21.83 2.42
C TYR A 244 -2.72 -22.74 3.44
N LEU A 245 -2.75 -24.06 3.17
CA LEU A 245 -3.40 -25.04 4.05
C LEU A 245 -2.76 -25.08 5.45
N SER A 246 -1.46 -24.97 5.53
CA SER A 246 -0.72 -25.05 6.79
C SER A 246 -0.61 -23.74 7.57
N ALA A 247 -0.91 -22.62 6.94
CA ALA A 247 -0.63 -21.31 7.53
C ALA A 247 -1.39 -21.08 8.85
N ALA A 248 -2.64 -21.49 8.92
CA ALA A 248 -3.46 -21.33 10.12
C ALA A 248 -2.96 -22.20 11.28
N GLU A 249 -2.55 -23.43 10.97
CA GLU A 249 -2.08 -24.40 11.98
C GLU A 249 -0.67 -24.06 12.48
N ARG A 250 0.21 -23.61 11.57
CA ARG A 250 1.61 -23.29 11.92
C ARG A 250 1.84 -21.90 12.49
N HIS A 251 1.06 -20.93 12.08
CA HIS A 251 1.29 -19.52 12.40
C HIS A 251 0.07 -18.83 13.03
N GLY A 252 -1.03 -19.58 13.17
CA GLY A 252 -2.29 -19.06 13.68
C GLY A 252 -3.20 -18.44 12.61
N LYS A 253 -4.49 -18.38 12.92
CA LYS A 253 -5.54 -17.91 12.00
C LYS A 253 -5.33 -16.46 11.54
N VAL A 254 -4.79 -15.60 12.42
CA VAL A 254 -4.52 -14.20 12.11
C VAL A 254 -3.42 -14.06 11.06
N TYR A 255 -2.32 -14.79 11.22
CA TYR A 255 -1.26 -14.83 10.23
C TYR A 255 -1.77 -15.36 8.88
N ALA A 256 -2.51 -16.47 8.88
CA ALA A 256 -3.06 -17.07 7.66
C ALA A 256 -3.97 -16.07 6.92
N LYS A 257 -4.86 -15.38 7.65
CA LYS A 257 -5.73 -14.34 7.09
C LYS A 257 -4.89 -13.22 6.44
N ASN A 258 -3.88 -12.71 7.13
CA ASN A 258 -3.10 -11.57 6.65
C ASN A 258 -2.13 -11.93 5.51
N ALA A 259 -1.52 -13.14 5.55
CA ALA A 259 -0.54 -13.57 4.56
C ALA A 259 -1.17 -14.04 3.23
N PHE A 260 -2.40 -14.54 3.26
CA PHE A 260 -3.07 -15.15 2.10
C PHE A 260 -4.36 -14.44 1.67
N ARG A 261 -4.71 -13.34 2.33
CA ARG A 261 -5.85 -12.53 1.90
C ARG A 261 -5.60 -11.97 0.50
N PRO A 262 -6.56 -12.11 -0.43
CA PRO A 262 -6.44 -11.50 -1.74
C PRO A 262 -6.26 -9.99 -1.60
N TYR A 263 -5.21 -9.44 -2.21
CA TYR A 263 -4.98 -8.01 -2.27
C TYR A 263 -5.83 -7.41 -3.39
N VAL A 264 -6.79 -6.60 -3.02
CA VAL A 264 -7.52 -5.76 -3.97
C VAL A 264 -6.88 -4.38 -3.92
N PRO A 265 -6.18 -3.94 -4.98
CA PRO A 265 -5.60 -2.61 -4.99
C PRO A 265 -6.71 -1.56 -4.90
N SER A 266 -6.69 -0.75 -3.86
CA SER A 266 -7.56 0.42 -3.78
C SER A 266 -7.04 1.52 -4.70
N LYS A 267 -7.96 2.27 -5.31
CA LYS A 267 -7.57 3.50 -6.01
C LYS A 267 -7.00 4.50 -5.00
N PRO A 268 -5.92 5.22 -5.36
CA PRO A 268 -5.45 6.33 -4.53
C PRO A 268 -6.58 7.34 -4.32
N LEU A 269 -6.62 7.93 -3.14
CA LEU A 269 -7.52 9.05 -2.86
C LEU A 269 -7.03 10.28 -3.65
N GLU A 270 -7.90 10.87 -4.43
CA GLU A 270 -7.56 12.03 -5.27
C GLU A 270 -7.60 13.35 -4.48
N TYR A 271 -8.45 13.40 -3.45
CA TYR A 271 -8.72 14.61 -2.70
C TYR A 271 -8.33 14.47 -1.24
N ALA A 272 -7.75 15.54 -0.71
CA ALA A 272 -7.56 15.73 0.72
C ALA A 272 -8.91 15.90 1.45
N ASN A 273 -8.94 15.65 2.75
CA ASN A 273 -10.14 15.63 3.58
C ASN A 273 -11.18 14.54 3.25
N SER A 274 -10.84 13.62 2.34
CA SER A 274 -11.67 12.45 2.06
C SER A 274 -11.57 11.40 3.17
N LEU A 275 -10.35 11.14 3.63
CA LEU A 275 -10.08 10.18 4.69
C LEU A 275 -8.90 10.66 5.54
N TRP A 276 -9.16 10.92 6.80
CA TRP A 276 -8.10 11.09 7.79
C TRP A 276 -7.89 9.79 8.55
N VAL A 277 -6.65 9.53 8.91
CA VAL A 277 -6.25 8.33 9.65
C VAL A 277 -5.44 8.75 10.87
N SER A 278 -5.62 8.04 11.97
CA SER A 278 -4.82 8.23 13.17
C SER A 278 -4.27 6.91 13.68
N ASP A 279 -3.08 7.00 14.20
CA ASP A 279 -2.39 5.89 14.86
C ASP A 279 -1.37 6.46 15.83
N GLY A 280 -0.97 5.67 16.81
CA GLY A 280 0.02 6.04 17.80
C GLY A 280 1.23 5.15 17.80
N SER A 281 2.39 5.71 18.06
CA SER A 281 3.61 4.93 18.12
C SER A 281 4.75 5.64 18.84
N GLY A 282 5.65 4.87 19.46
CA GLY A 282 6.91 5.41 19.96
C GLY A 282 7.83 5.82 18.81
N VAL A 283 8.22 7.10 18.74
CA VAL A 283 8.98 7.65 17.62
C VAL A 283 10.40 8.04 18.02
N VAL A 284 10.53 9.06 18.85
CA VAL A 284 11.84 9.64 19.22
C VAL A 284 12.31 9.09 20.53
N PRO A 285 13.48 8.46 20.60
CA PRO A 285 14.08 8.10 21.89
C PRO A 285 14.57 9.36 22.61
N TYR A 286 14.36 9.42 23.90
CA TYR A 286 14.85 10.51 24.74
C TYR A 286 15.42 9.96 26.05
N ARG A 287 16.34 10.70 26.65
CA ARG A 287 16.87 10.41 27.98
C ARG A 287 15.98 10.97 29.08
N TYR A 288 15.83 10.23 30.12
CA TYR A 288 15.17 10.69 31.33
C TYR A 288 15.90 10.22 32.58
N GLN A 289 15.63 10.87 33.68
CA GLN A 289 16.14 10.48 34.99
C GLN A 289 14.94 9.99 35.80
N ASP A 290 15.06 8.80 36.38
CA ASP A 290 14.02 8.26 37.25
C ASP A 290 14.02 8.97 38.62
N GLN A 291 13.08 8.59 39.48
CA GLN A 291 12.93 9.16 40.82
C GLN A 291 14.15 8.92 41.76
N TYR A 292 15.04 7.98 41.40
CA TYR A 292 16.24 7.65 42.13
C TYR A 292 17.50 8.30 41.53
N GLY A 293 17.36 9.13 40.53
CA GLY A 293 18.46 9.79 39.84
C GLY A 293 19.17 8.94 38.79
N LYS A 294 18.68 7.71 38.48
CA LYS A 294 19.26 6.84 37.48
C LYS A 294 18.83 7.25 36.08
N TRP A 295 19.80 7.37 35.19
CA TRP A 295 19.55 7.66 33.79
C TRP A 295 19.00 6.44 33.04
N GLY A 296 18.00 6.69 32.21
CA GLY A 296 17.38 5.71 31.34
C GLY A 296 17.00 6.33 30.00
N THR A 297 16.53 5.49 29.10
CA THR A 297 15.99 5.91 27.81
C THR A 297 14.54 5.44 27.66
N MET A 298 13.76 6.22 26.93
CA MET A 298 12.36 5.96 26.67
C MET A 298 12.01 6.50 25.28
N LYS A 299 11.08 5.86 24.58
CA LYS A 299 10.55 6.40 23.32
C LYS A 299 9.35 7.31 23.62
N MET A 300 9.42 8.52 23.10
CA MET A 300 8.29 9.46 23.15
C MET A 300 7.12 8.89 22.33
N TYR A 301 6.04 8.60 23.00
CA TYR A 301 4.85 8.10 22.33
C TYR A 301 4.13 9.24 21.63
N THR A 302 3.85 9.08 20.37
CA THR A 302 3.32 10.13 19.48
C THR A 302 2.09 9.61 18.77
N MET A 303 1.02 10.35 18.81
CA MET A 303 -0.18 10.17 17.99
C MET A 303 -0.10 11.11 16.80
N LEU A 304 -0.32 10.62 15.59
CA LEU A 304 -0.40 11.43 14.37
C LEU A 304 -1.82 11.39 13.81
N VAL A 305 -2.27 12.53 13.32
CA VAL A 305 -3.47 12.65 12.48
C VAL A 305 -3.02 13.04 11.09
N THR A 306 -3.31 12.19 10.13
CA THR A 306 -2.75 12.27 8.78
C THR A 306 -3.85 12.17 7.74
N ASP A 307 -3.81 13.01 6.72
CA ASP A 307 -4.66 12.85 5.55
C ASP A 307 -4.13 11.70 4.68
N ALA A 308 -4.95 10.69 4.43
CA ALA A 308 -4.54 9.47 3.73
C ALA A 308 -4.27 9.70 2.24
N GLY A 309 -4.90 10.70 1.62
CA GLY A 309 -4.71 11.06 0.23
C GLY A 309 -3.37 11.76 0.00
N SER A 310 -3.19 12.90 0.62
CA SER A 310 -1.99 13.72 0.48
C SER A 310 -0.79 13.24 1.28
N ARG A 311 -1.01 12.37 2.30
CA ARG A 311 -0.04 11.98 3.34
C ARG A 311 0.43 13.14 4.22
N TYR A 312 -0.31 14.24 4.22
CA TYR A 312 -0.03 15.38 5.05
C TYR A 312 -0.30 15.05 6.51
N ILE A 313 0.66 15.31 7.38
CA ILE A 313 0.48 15.19 8.83
C ILE A 313 -0.13 16.51 9.31
N ALA A 314 -1.45 16.48 9.49
CA ALA A 314 -2.22 17.69 9.82
C ALA A 314 -2.15 18.03 11.31
N GLY A 315 -1.98 17.03 12.17
CA GLY A 315 -1.85 17.24 13.60
C GLY A 315 -1.12 16.11 14.31
N TYR A 316 -0.59 16.41 15.46
CA TYR A 316 0.06 15.44 16.32
C TYR A 316 -0.05 15.80 17.79
N ALA A 317 0.05 14.80 18.64
CA ALA A 317 0.20 14.96 20.07
C ALA A 317 1.23 13.98 20.62
N VAL A 318 1.85 14.33 21.73
CA VAL A 318 2.81 13.47 22.41
C VAL A 318 2.31 13.14 23.81
N SER A 319 2.62 11.93 24.27
CA SER A 319 2.31 11.52 25.64
C SER A 319 3.07 12.37 26.65
N SER A 320 2.57 12.43 27.86
CA SER A 320 3.32 13.00 28.97
C SER A 320 4.61 12.25 29.21
N LYS A 321 5.63 12.93 29.75
CA LYS A 321 6.91 12.30 30.10
C LYS A 321 6.68 11.07 30.98
N GLY A 322 7.19 9.93 30.55
CA GLY A 322 7.04 8.66 31.27
C GLY A 322 5.81 7.83 30.92
N GLN A 323 4.93 8.30 30.03
CA GLN A 323 3.79 7.53 29.55
C GLN A 323 4.09 6.85 28.19
N HIS A 324 3.53 5.64 28.00
CA HIS A 324 3.75 4.80 26.84
C HIS A 324 2.48 4.36 26.11
N ALA A 325 1.35 4.97 26.43
CA ALA A 325 0.07 4.60 25.87
C ALA A 325 -0.67 5.80 25.30
N GLU A 326 -1.51 5.52 24.33
CA GLU A 326 -2.48 6.47 23.80
C GLU A 326 -3.55 6.77 24.85
N ASP A 327 -3.94 8.02 24.93
CA ASP A 327 -5.05 8.43 25.75
C ASP A 327 -6.03 9.34 24.97
N PRO A 328 -7.27 9.52 25.46
CA PRO A 328 -8.26 10.37 24.80
C PRO A 328 -7.83 11.83 24.67
N ARG A 329 -6.93 12.31 25.56
CA ARG A 329 -6.40 13.68 25.50
C ARG A 329 -5.50 13.85 24.29
N MET A 330 -4.60 12.88 24.04
CA MET A 330 -3.73 12.91 22.85
C MET A 330 -4.56 12.95 21.56
N LEU A 331 -5.64 12.16 21.48
CA LEU A 331 -6.55 12.19 20.34
C LEU A 331 -7.15 13.60 20.14
N ARG A 332 -7.67 14.19 21.23
CA ARG A 332 -8.26 15.54 21.18
C ARG A 332 -7.24 16.59 20.76
N ASP A 333 -6.04 16.56 21.34
CA ASP A 333 -4.99 17.54 21.06
C ASP A 333 -4.48 17.43 19.60
N ALA A 334 -4.24 16.21 19.12
CA ALA A 334 -3.83 15.97 17.74
C ALA A 334 -4.91 16.37 16.74
N MET A 335 -6.17 16.01 17.00
CA MET A 335 -7.30 16.39 16.16
C MET A 335 -7.55 17.89 16.19
N ARG A 336 -7.47 18.53 17.36
CA ARG A 336 -7.60 19.98 17.49
C ARG A 336 -6.57 20.71 16.63
N MET A 337 -5.29 20.30 16.72
CA MET A 337 -4.23 20.87 15.89
C MET A 337 -4.55 20.70 14.40
N ALA A 338 -4.96 19.49 13.99
CA ALA A 338 -5.29 19.18 12.61
C ALA A 338 -6.49 20.00 12.09
N LEU A 339 -7.54 20.15 12.91
CA LEU A 339 -8.74 20.91 12.54
C LEU A 339 -8.47 22.43 12.48
N LEU A 340 -7.63 22.97 13.36
CA LEU A 340 -7.20 24.36 13.30
C LEU A 340 -6.42 24.64 12.00
N ASP A 341 -5.54 23.74 11.62
CA ASP A 341 -4.77 23.83 10.38
C ASP A 341 -5.65 23.66 9.12
N ASN A 342 -6.65 22.77 9.15
CA ASN A 342 -7.59 22.55 8.06
C ASN A 342 -8.61 23.68 7.87
N GLY A 343 -8.83 24.49 8.90
CA GLY A 343 -9.86 25.52 8.95
C GLY A 343 -11.27 24.93 9.07
N LYS A 344 -12.26 25.61 8.52
CA LYS A 344 -13.67 25.19 8.65
C LYS A 344 -14.09 24.06 7.71
N THR A 345 -13.22 23.51 6.90
CA THR A 345 -13.55 22.38 6.01
C THR A 345 -13.76 21.10 6.81
N GLU A 346 -14.90 20.44 6.61
CA GLU A 346 -15.25 19.23 7.33
C GLU A 346 -14.41 18.03 6.85
N VAL A 347 -14.03 17.18 7.79
CA VAL A 347 -13.39 15.88 7.51
C VAL A 347 -14.49 14.87 7.20
N MET A 348 -14.43 14.23 6.02
CA MET A 348 -15.45 13.28 5.61
C MET A 348 -15.38 11.99 6.45
N ASP A 349 -14.33 11.23 6.29
CA ASP A 349 -14.12 9.98 7.01
C ASP A 349 -12.90 10.09 7.95
N PHE A 350 -13.04 9.53 9.14
CA PHE A 350 -11.93 9.34 10.06
C PHE A 350 -11.80 7.84 10.39
N LEU A 351 -10.62 7.28 10.18
CA LEU A 351 -10.31 5.88 10.44
C LEU A 351 -9.27 5.77 11.55
N SER A 352 -9.59 5.02 12.58
CA SER A 352 -8.69 4.76 13.71
C SER A 352 -8.59 3.28 14.03
N ASP A 353 -7.59 2.94 14.84
CA ASP A 353 -7.51 1.62 15.45
C ASP A 353 -8.66 1.41 16.47
N ASN A 354 -8.89 0.16 16.84
CA ASN A 354 -9.90 -0.22 17.86
C ASN A 354 -9.31 -0.14 19.29
N HIS A 355 -8.52 0.88 19.56
CA HIS A 355 -7.94 1.12 20.88
C HIS A 355 -8.86 1.97 21.76
N GLY A 356 -8.75 1.84 23.09
CA GLY A 356 -9.59 2.55 24.05
C GLY A 356 -9.56 4.07 23.93
N ALA A 357 -8.44 4.64 23.45
CA ALA A 357 -8.33 6.08 23.19
C ALA A 357 -9.33 6.59 22.13
N TYR A 358 -9.76 5.74 21.21
CA TYR A 358 -10.72 6.11 20.15
C TYR A 358 -12.14 5.61 20.44
N THR A 359 -12.28 4.49 21.15
CA THR A 359 -13.57 3.80 21.35
C THR A 359 -14.28 4.22 22.63
N GLY A 360 -13.63 4.95 23.52
CA GLY A 360 -14.23 5.50 24.74
C GLY A 360 -15.39 6.45 24.43
N ALA A 361 -16.39 6.52 25.30
CA ALA A 361 -17.61 7.33 25.11
C ALA A 361 -17.29 8.81 24.83
N GLU A 362 -16.32 9.39 25.55
CA GLU A 362 -15.88 10.78 25.35
C GLU A 362 -15.24 10.98 23.97
N SER A 363 -14.38 10.06 23.55
CA SER A 363 -13.74 10.11 22.24
C SER A 363 -14.74 9.93 21.09
N GLN A 364 -15.70 9.04 21.25
CA GLN A 364 -16.78 8.83 20.28
C GLN A 364 -17.67 10.08 20.14
N ALA A 365 -18.04 10.69 21.26
CA ALA A 365 -18.78 11.95 21.26
C ALA A 365 -18.01 13.08 20.58
N PHE A 366 -16.71 13.17 20.83
CA PHE A 366 -15.83 14.15 20.17
C PHE A 366 -15.71 13.87 18.66
N LEU A 367 -15.42 12.62 18.26
CA LEU A 367 -15.25 12.26 16.86
C LEU A 367 -16.53 12.42 16.05
N SER A 368 -17.73 12.21 16.66
CA SER A 368 -19.01 12.46 16.00
C SER A 368 -19.23 13.94 15.65
N LEU A 369 -18.56 14.84 16.37
CA LEU A 369 -18.54 16.27 16.06
C LEU A 369 -17.41 16.65 15.09
N ALA A 370 -16.28 15.92 15.14
CA ALA A 370 -15.07 16.26 14.41
C ALA A 370 -15.04 15.74 12.95
N CYS A 371 -15.84 14.74 12.60
CA CYS A 371 -15.89 14.21 11.24
C CYS A 371 -17.32 13.80 10.86
N ALA A 372 -17.57 13.63 9.56
CA ALA A 372 -18.88 13.17 9.11
C ALA A 372 -19.08 11.69 9.47
N HIS A 373 -18.05 10.88 9.31
CA HIS A 373 -18.08 9.45 9.63
C HIS A 373 -16.82 9.01 10.36
N HIS A 374 -16.98 8.32 11.50
CA HIS A 374 -15.90 7.65 12.20
C HIS A 374 -16.01 6.13 11.99
N ARG A 375 -14.90 5.51 11.60
CA ARG A 375 -14.79 4.07 11.42
C ARG A 375 -13.59 3.52 12.21
N THR A 376 -13.78 2.37 12.84
CA THR A 376 -12.70 1.64 13.50
C THR A 376 -12.29 0.43 12.67
N ILE A 377 -11.01 0.11 12.69
CA ILE A 377 -10.47 -1.07 12.02
C ILE A 377 -10.81 -2.30 12.86
N ALA A 378 -11.21 -3.39 12.19
CA ALA A 378 -11.45 -4.64 12.87
C ALA A 378 -10.17 -5.13 13.59
N PRO A 379 -10.28 -5.71 14.80
CA PRO A 379 -9.13 -6.25 15.51
C PRO A 379 -8.33 -7.21 14.64
N HIS A 380 -7.01 -7.10 14.67
CA HIS A 380 -6.05 -7.92 13.91
C HIS A 380 -6.09 -7.73 12.38
N ASP A 381 -6.66 -6.65 11.86
CA ASP A 381 -6.63 -6.30 10.44
C ASP A 381 -5.68 -5.11 10.17
N SER A 382 -4.43 -5.23 10.62
CA SER A 382 -3.40 -4.19 10.50
C SER A 382 -3.15 -3.73 9.05
N GLN A 383 -3.37 -4.62 8.08
CA GLN A 383 -3.24 -4.29 6.65
C GLN A 383 -4.29 -3.28 6.14
N ALA A 384 -5.38 -3.11 6.88
CA ALA A 384 -6.43 -2.16 6.52
C ALA A 384 -6.13 -0.73 7.00
N ASN A 385 -5.05 -0.50 7.76
CA ASN A 385 -4.70 0.81 8.30
C ASN A 385 -3.69 1.56 7.43
N PRO A 386 -4.11 2.56 6.64
CA PRO A 386 -3.18 3.41 5.89
C PRO A 386 -2.20 4.18 6.79
N ALA A 387 -2.57 4.45 8.04
CA ALA A 387 -1.72 5.14 9.01
C ALA A 387 -0.43 4.36 9.28
N GLU A 388 -0.47 3.03 9.39
CA GLU A 388 0.71 2.20 9.59
C GLU A 388 1.75 2.40 8.47
N MET A 389 1.29 2.44 7.21
CA MET A 389 2.17 2.70 6.08
C MET A 389 2.78 4.11 6.15
N ILE A 390 1.98 5.12 6.46
CA ILE A 390 2.43 6.53 6.56
C ILE A 390 3.44 6.64 7.70
N PHE A 391 3.15 6.08 8.87
CA PHE A 391 4.08 6.02 9.99
C PHE A 391 5.40 5.35 9.64
N ARG A 392 5.35 4.22 8.95
CA ARG A 392 6.55 3.49 8.52
C ARG A 392 7.41 4.32 7.58
N LEU A 393 6.78 5.03 6.63
CA LEU A 393 7.49 5.92 5.70
C LEU A 393 8.07 7.13 6.44
N PHE A 394 7.28 7.78 7.30
CA PHE A 394 7.70 8.90 8.13
C PHE A 394 8.90 8.53 9.02
N LYS A 395 8.83 7.42 9.74
CA LYS A 395 9.93 6.97 10.59
C LYS A 395 11.19 6.62 9.80
N ARG A 396 11.05 6.08 8.58
CA ARG A 396 12.21 5.85 7.70
C ARG A 396 12.86 7.16 7.28
N HIS A 397 12.06 8.15 6.93
CA HIS A 397 12.52 9.50 6.60
C HIS A 397 13.22 10.15 7.79
N PHE A 398 12.60 10.10 8.95
CA PHE A 398 13.14 10.62 10.20
C PHE A 398 14.50 10.00 10.54
N LYS A 399 14.63 8.67 10.44
CA LYS A 399 15.88 7.96 10.72
C LYS A 399 17.03 8.41 9.80
N SER A 400 16.76 8.58 8.51
CA SER A 400 17.77 9.02 7.55
C SER A 400 18.19 10.47 7.78
N TYR A 401 17.24 11.32 8.13
CA TYR A 401 17.44 12.76 8.29
C TYR A 401 18.22 13.10 9.56
N PHE A 402 17.83 12.53 10.70
CA PHE A 402 18.44 12.87 11.99
C PHE A 402 19.64 11.98 12.36
N ASN A 403 19.95 10.98 11.55
CA ASN A 403 21.04 10.03 11.80
C ASN A 403 21.09 9.53 13.26
N LEU A 404 19.93 9.45 13.91
CA LEU A 404 19.82 8.97 15.29
C LEU A 404 20.08 7.47 15.30
N PRO A 405 21.08 7.00 16.07
CA PRO A 405 21.24 5.59 16.28
C PRO A 405 19.93 5.05 16.87
N GLU A 406 19.38 4.02 16.27
CA GLU A 406 18.25 3.26 16.82
C GLU A 406 16.90 4.00 17.00
N THR A 407 16.51 4.89 16.09
CA THR A 407 15.08 5.20 15.91
C THR A 407 14.32 3.98 15.43
N SER A 408 14.99 2.83 15.43
CA SER A 408 14.53 1.67 14.71
C SER A 408 13.43 0.92 15.44
N TRP A 409 12.55 0.50 14.70
CA TRP A 409 11.63 -0.61 14.71
C TRP A 409 12.29 -1.95 14.78
N ASP A 410 13.64 -2.05 14.77
CA ASP A 410 14.35 -3.29 14.74
C ASP A 410 14.30 -3.91 16.16
N ALA A 411 13.77 -5.11 16.27
CA ALA A 411 13.73 -5.86 17.52
C ALA A 411 15.14 -6.02 18.15
N ARG A 412 16.18 -5.93 17.33
CA ARG A 412 17.59 -5.94 17.78
C ARG A 412 17.97 -4.69 18.58
N SER A 413 17.30 -3.56 18.34
CA SER A 413 17.55 -2.34 19.09
C SER A 413 16.94 -2.35 20.50
N LEU A 414 15.95 -3.21 20.74
CA LEU A 414 15.38 -3.38 22.08
C LEU A 414 16.34 -4.07 23.06
N GLU A 415 17.18 -4.97 22.57
CA GLU A 415 18.21 -5.62 23.40
C GLU A 415 19.33 -4.65 23.77
N SER A 416 19.78 -3.80 22.85
CA SER A 416 20.77 -2.75 23.12
C SER A 416 20.22 -1.63 24.01
N MET A 417 18.90 -1.39 23.99
CA MET A 417 18.24 -0.41 24.85
C MET A 417 18.01 -0.92 26.29
N ALA A 418 18.08 -2.24 26.54
CA ALA A 418 17.87 -2.80 27.89
C ALA A 418 18.96 -2.37 28.89
N ASN A 419 20.20 -2.19 28.42
CA ASN A 419 21.33 -1.70 29.22
C ASN A 419 22.19 -0.74 28.38
N PRO A 420 21.71 0.47 28.09
CA PRO A 420 22.45 1.41 27.27
C PRO A 420 23.68 1.94 27.96
N ASP A 421 24.81 2.04 27.25
CA ASP A 421 26.01 2.70 27.73
C ASP A 421 25.71 4.16 28.10
N TYR A 422 26.35 4.66 29.17
CA TYR A 422 26.18 6.03 29.65
C TYR A 422 26.45 7.09 28.54
N ARG A 423 27.46 6.87 27.71
CA ARG A 423 27.77 7.78 26.58
C ARG A 423 26.64 7.85 25.59
N TYR A 424 26.02 6.71 25.29
CA TYR A 424 24.84 6.64 24.42
C TYR A 424 23.66 7.38 25.04
N LEU A 425 23.38 7.15 26.32
CA LEU A 425 22.29 7.85 27.04
C LEU A 425 22.48 9.37 26.99
N MET A 426 23.71 9.86 27.20
CA MET A 426 23.99 11.29 27.15
C MET A 426 23.92 11.89 25.74
N SER A 427 24.06 11.07 24.69
CA SER A 427 23.87 11.52 23.31
C SER A 427 22.40 11.66 22.90
N LEU A 428 21.47 11.07 23.66
CA LEU A 428 20.05 11.19 23.39
C LEU A 428 19.50 12.57 23.78
N PRO A 429 18.49 13.09 23.05
CA PRO A 429 17.84 14.33 23.41
C PRO A 429 17.12 14.22 24.76
N THR A 430 16.90 15.33 25.40
CA THR A 430 15.92 15.48 26.49
C THR A 430 14.50 15.38 25.91
N PHE A 431 13.50 15.25 26.76
CA PHE A 431 12.11 15.19 26.31
C PHE A 431 11.68 16.42 25.50
N SER A 432 12.07 17.62 25.94
CA SER A 432 11.77 18.89 25.23
C SER A 432 12.46 18.96 23.87
N GLU A 433 13.75 18.61 23.80
CA GLU A 433 14.49 18.54 22.54
C GLU A 433 13.89 17.50 21.58
N ALA A 434 13.41 16.36 22.11
CA ALA A 434 12.76 15.32 21.32
C ALA A 434 11.41 15.81 20.73
N GLN A 435 10.66 16.64 21.48
CA GLN A 435 9.44 17.27 20.96
C GLN A 435 9.74 18.25 19.83
N GLU A 436 10.79 19.06 19.97
CA GLU A 436 11.23 19.99 18.94
C GLU A 436 11.71 19.25 17.67
N LEU A 437 12.52 18.20 17.83
CA LEU A 437 12.96 17.33 16.73
C LEU A 437 11.77 16.70 16.00
N LEU A 438 10.77 16.24 16.72
CA LEU A 438 9.55 15.70 16.11
C LEU A 438 8.81 16.75 15.28
N GLY A 439 8.63 17.94 15.83
CA GLY A 439 7.98 19.06 15.12
C GLY A 439 8.72 19.45 13.85
N ASN A 440 10.06 19.48 13.91
CA ASN A 440 10.91 19.74 12.74
C ASN A 440 10.78 18.64 11.70
N ALA A 441 10.79 17.36 12.11
CA ALA A 441 10.62 16.23 11.22
C ALA A 441 9.26 16.22 10.52
N ILE A 442 8.20 16.59 11.22
CA ILE A 442 6.85 16.70 10.63
C ILE A 442 6.80 17.83 9.59
N ARG A 443 7.39 18.98 9.87
CA ARG A 443 7.49 20.08 8.90
C ARG A 443 8.26 19.67 7.65
N GLU A 444 9.40 19.04 7.82
CA GLU A 444 10.21 18.50 6.73
C GLU A 444 9.42 17.49 5.90
N TRP A 445 8.74 16.53 6.56
CA TRP A 445 7.89 15.56 5.89
C TRP A 445 6.82 16.24 5.03
N ASN A 446 6.13 17.21 5.58
CA ASN A 446 5.03 17.90 4.91
C ASN A 446 5.49 18.70 3.69
N THR A 447 6.75 19.14 3.67
CA THR A 447 7.37 19.90 2.57
C THR A 447 8.26 19.04 1.63
N THR A 448 8.40 17.74 1.91
CA THR A 448 9.18 16.82 1.06
C THR A 448 8.39 16.44 -0.19
N GLN A 449 9.01 16.57 -1.36
CA GLN A 449 8.37 16.25 -2.63
C GLN A 449 8.05 14.75 -2.78
N LEU A 450 6.81 14.45 -3.08
CA LEU A 450 6.34 13.10 -3.40
C LEU A 450 6.69 12.71 -4.85
N LYS A 451 6.54 11.44 -5.18
CA LYS A 451 6.77 10.93 -6.55
C LYS A 451 5.90 11.59 -7.63
N CYS A 452 4.76 12.14 -7.25
CA CYS A 452 3.88 12.90 -8.16
C CYS A 452 4.35 14.32 -8.45
N GLY A 453 5.45 14.78 -7.83
CA GLY A 453 5.98 16.13 -8.02
C GLY A 453 5.44 17.18 -7.05
N MET A 454 4.44 16.85 -6.24
CA MET A 454 3.85 17.74 -5.23
C MET A 454 4.36 17.39 -3.84
N THR A 455 4.32 18.36 -2.92
CA THR A 455 4.52 18.08 -1.50
C THR A 455 3.18 17.65 -0.84
N PRO A 456 3.20 16.91 0.30
CA PRO A 456 2.00 16.62 1.06
C PRO A 456 1.18 17.87 1.38
N GLU A 457 1.85 18.96 1.77
CA GLU A 457 1.20 20.23 2.09
C GLU A 457 0.51 20.85 0.87
N GLN A 458 1.20 20.95 -0.28
CA GLN A 458 0.61 21.46 -1.51
C GLN A 458 -0.64 20.68 -1.88
N TRP A 459 -0.54 19.35 -1.87
CA TRP A 459 -1.70 18.51 -2.17
C TRP A 459 -2.86 18.77 -1.18
N PHE A 460 -2.57 18.80 0.11
CA PHE A 460 -3.56 19.05 1.16
C PHE A 460 -4.27 20.40 1.02
N ARG A 461 -3.54 21.44 0.63
CA ARG A 461 -4.10 22.79 0.48
C ARG A 461 -4.88 22.97 -0.82
N GLU A 462 -4.38 22.42 -1.94
CA GLU A 462 -4.91 22.69 -3.28
C GLU A 462 -6.02 21.73 -3.70
N PHE A 463 -5.98 20.47 -3.26
CA PHE A 463 -6.90 19.43 -3.72
C PHE A 463 -7.85 18.95 -2.62
N LYS A 464 -8.56 19.87 -2.00
CA LYS A 464 -9.59 19.53 -0.99
C LYS A 464 -10.78 18.84 -1.67
N ASN A 465 -11.40 17.89 -0.95
CA ASN A 465 -12.57 17.18 -1.43
C ASN A 465 -13.73 18.17 -1.69
N PRO A 466 -14.22 18.28 -2.93
CA PRO A 466 -15.30 19.19 -3.25
C PRO A 466 -16.64 18.83 -2.59
N ALA A 467 -16.78 17.57 -2.12
CA ALA A 467 -17.96 17.13 -1.38
C ALA A 467 -17.85 17.38 0.13
N ALA A 468 -16.70 17.87 0.63
CA ALA A 468 -16.54 18.18 2.03
C ALA A 468 -17.41 19.37 2.43
N GLY A 469 -18.19 19.18 3.50
CA GLY A 469 -18.98 20.24 4.11
C GLY A 469 -18.13 21.31 4.80
N GLN A 470 -18.81 22.25 5.41
CA GLN A 470 -18.20 23.28 6.26
C GLN A 470 -18.74 23.16 7.68
N TYR A 471 -17.87 23.26 8.67
CA TYR A 471 -18.31 23.38 10.05
C TYR A 471 -19.07 24.68 10.24
N ASP A 472 -20.23 24.63 10.88
CA ASP A 472 -20.80 25.83 11.46
C ASP A 472 -19.93 26.35 12.62
N ALA A 473 -20.09 27.62 12.98
CA ALA A 473 -19.26 28.28 13.99
C ALA A 473 -19.31 27.57 15.35
N ARG A 474 -20.48 27.04 15.74
CA ARG A 474 -20.69 26.36 17.02
C ARG A 474 -19.95 25.02 17.02
N ARG A 475 -20.20 24.16 16.01
CA ARG A 475 -19.57 22.86 15.90
C ARG A 475 -18.05 23.01 15.79
N TYR A 476 -17.56 23.99 15.01
CA TYR A 476 -16.13 24.27 14.91
C TYR A 476 -15.51 24.59 16.27
N ARG A 477 -16.18 25.46 17.07
CA ARG A 477 -15.72 25.81 18.42
C ARG A 477 -15.70 24.59 19.36
N MET A 478 -16.70 23.71 19.27
CA MET A 478 -16.77 22.49 20.09
C MET A 478 -15.62 21.52 19.81
N VAL A 479 -15.10 21.47 18.60
CA VAL A 479 -14.02 20.54 18.21
C VAL A 479 -12.63 21.17 18.30
N THR A 480 -12.50 22.48 18.16
CA THR A 480 -11.21 23.18 18.22
C THR A 480 -10.96 23.89 19.53
N GLY A 481 -11.99 24.18 20.30
CA GLY A 481 -11.89 24.92 21.56
C GLY A 481 -11.27 24.14 22.71
N GLU A 482 -10.71 24.86 23.65
CA GLU A 482 -10.36 24.31 24.96
C GLU A 482 -11.63 23.87 25.69
N VAL A 483 -11.51 22.83 26.50
CA VAL A 483 -12.65 22.29 27.25
C VAL A 483 -12.42 22.46 28.75
N SER A 484 -13.34 23.12 29.40
CA SER A 484 -13.32 23.29 30.85
C SER A 484 -14.66 22.90 31.46
N LYS A 485 -14.62 22.30 32.64
CA LYS A 485 -15.83 22.03 33.45
C LYS A 485 -15.92 23.07 34.54
N CYS A 486 -17.02 23.77 34.57
CA CYS A 486 -17.24 24.89 35.50
C CYS A 486 -18.60 24.78 36.15
N ASP A 487 -18.76 25.51 37.27
CA ASP A 487 -20.01 25.64 37.95
C ASP A 487 -20.57 27.06 37.74
N ILE A 488 -21.81 27.18 37.27
CA ILE A 488 -22.56 28.43 37.21
C ILE A 488 -23.41 28.53 38.46
N SER A 489 -23.30 29.66 39.19
CA SER A 489 -24.16 29.98 40.33
C SER A 489 -25.08 31.17 40.01
N TYR A 490 -26.26 31.19 40.62
CA TYR A 490 -27.20 32.33 40.50
C TYR A 490 -26.64 33.67 40.94
N ALA A 491 -25.67 33.64 41.85
CA ALA A 491 -25.12 34.85 42.42
C ALA A 491 -24.10 35.57 41.53
N ARG A 492 -23.67 34.93 40.44
CA ARG A 492 -22.64 35.48 39.57
C ARG A 492 -22.99 35.23 38.11
N SER A 493 -23.21 36.28 37.35
CA SER A 493 -23.38 36.25 35.90
C SER A 493 -22.05 36.08 35.15
N ILE A 494 -21.04 35.53 35.80
CA ILE A 494 -19.69 35.38 35.26
C ILE A 494 -19.29 33.90 35.35
N LEU A 495 -18.79 33.37 34.25
CA LEU A 495 -18.17 32.07 34.18
C LEU A 495 -16.66 32.26 34.21
N GLU A 496 -15.98 31.55 35.09
CA GLU A 496 -14.53 31.61 35.23
C GLU A 496 -13.91 30.27 34.84
N VAL A 497 -12.96 30.29 33.90
CA VAL A 497 -12.16 29.14 33.51
C VAL A 497 -10.69 29.43 33.78
N GLU A 498 -9.93 28.40 34.13
CA GLU A 498 -8.51 28.53 34.43
C GLU A 498 -7.67 27.68 33.44
N ARG A 499 -6.60 28.30 32.93
CA ARG A 499 -5.60 27.61 32.10
C ARG A 499 -4.21 28.07 32.54
N GLN A 500 -3.36 27.14 32.91
CA GLN A 500 -1.95 27.37 33.29
C GLN A 500 -1.79 28.49 34.33
N GLY A 501 -2.74 28.57 35.30
CA GLY A 501 -2.75 29.59 36.35
C GLY A 501 -3.36 30.95 35.94
N ALA A 502 -3.68 31.15 34.67
CA ALA A 502 -4.40 32.31 34.20
C ALA A 502 -5.92 32.08 34.25
N LYS A 503 -6.66 33.06 34.77
CA LYS A 503 -8.11 33.01 34.87
C LYS A 503 -8.76 33.84 33.79
N TYR A 504 -9.65 33.23 33.04
CA TYR A 504 -10.45 33.87 31.99
C TYR A 504 -11.89 33.96 32.44
N LYS A 505 -12.50 35.12 32.25
CA LYS A 505 -13.86 35.40 32.67
C LYS A 505 -14.73 35.69 31.47
N PHE A 506 -15.88 35.04 31.42
CA PHE A 506 -16.89 35.24 30.39
C PHE A 506 -18.19 35.68 31.05
N ASP A 507 -18.77 36.74 30.52
CA ASP A 507 -20.08 37.20 30.96
C ASP A 507 -21.17 36.28 30.39
N ILE A 508 -22.06 35.85 31.27
CA ILE A 508 -23.25 35.11 30.87
C ILE A 508 -24.32 36.11 30.44
N PRO A 509 -24.89 35.97 29.22
CA PRO A 509 -25.98 36.85 28.80
C PRO A 509 -27.14 36.80 29.79
N THR A 510 -27.63 37.97 30.15
CA THR A 510 -28.73 38.14 31.14
C THR A 510 -30.11 38.28 30.48
N ASP A 511 -30.23 37.90 29.19
CA ASP A 511 -31.52 37.85 28.52
C ASP A 511 -32.42 36.75 29.11
N ALA A 512 -33.74 36.97 28.99
CA ALA A 512 -34.74 36.09 29.60
C ALA A 512 -34.65 34.63 29.08
N ALA A 513 -34.20 34.40 27.85
CA ALA A 513 -34.05 33.07 27.27
C ALA A 513 -32.89 32.31 27.93
N THR A 514 -31.72 32.96 28.06
CA THR A 514 -30.53 32.38 28.69
C THR A 514 -30.76 32.14 30.18
N VAL A 515 -31.30 33.11 30.90
CA VAL A 515 -31.64 32.95 32.32
C VAL A 515 -32.67 31.88 32.54
N GLY A 516 -33.71 31.80 31.70
CA GLY A 516 -34.74 30.77 31.78
C GLY A 516 -34.21 29.36 31.45
N LEU A 517 -33.24 29.25 30.54
CA LEU A 517 -32.56 28.00 30.24
C LEU A 517 -31.74 27.51 31.44
N ILE A 518 -30.91 28.38 32.00
CA ILE A 518 -30.08 28.06 33.17
C ILE A 518 -30.96 27.65 34.34
N ALA A 519 -32.01 28.45 34.64
CA ALA A 519 -32.95 28.16 35.72
C ALA A 519 -33.63 26.79 35.57
N ARG A 520 -34.05 26.44 34.36
CA ARG A 520 -34.66 25.13 34.10
C ARG A 520 -33.70 23.96 34.36
N HIS A 521 -32.44 24.10 33.99
CA HIS A 521 -31.44 23.04 34.19
C HIS A 521 -30.90 22.99 35.61
N MET A 522 -30.87 24.11 36.33
CA MET A 522 -30.48 24.13 37.75
C MET A 522 -31.53 23.50 38.67
N GLY A 523 -32.80 23.66 38.34
CA GLY A 523 -33.88 23.23 39.25
C GLY A 523 -33.71 23.87 40.65
N TYR A 524 -33.53 23.04 41.67
CA TYR A 524 -33.27 23.49 43.06
C TYR A 524 -31.80 23.44 43.45
N ALA A 525 -30.88 23.08 42.52
CA ALA A 525 -29.45 23.04 42.82
C ALA A 525 -28.85 24.44 42.92
N PRO A 526 -27.93 24.70 43.85
CA PRO A 526 -27.31 26.01 43.98
C PRO A 526 -26.37 26.36 42.83
N ASN A 527 -25.86 25.35 42.14
CA ASN A 527 -24.94 25.47 41.02
C ASN A 527 -25.33 24.55 39.87
N LEU A 528 -25.12 24.97 38.62
CA LEU A 528 -25.23 24.20 37.43
C LEU A 528 -23.83 23.83 36.91
N LYS A 529 -23.54 22.54 36.79
CA LYS A 529 -22.30 22.06 36.16
C LYS A 529 -22.43 22.17 34.64
N VAL A 530 -21.48 22.88 34.03
CA VAL A 530 -21.47 23.09 32.57
C VAL A 530 -20.13 22.73 31.99
N THR A 531 -20.16 22.27 30.76
CA THR A 531 -18.95 22.09 29.92
C THR A 531 -18.80 23.31 29.04
N VAL A 532 -17.66 23.98 29.12
CA VAL A 532 -17.36 25.21 28.38
C VAL A 532 -16.36 24.91 27.30
N TYR A 533 -16.70 25.30 26.07
CA TYR A 533 -15.79 25.26 24.93
C TYR A 533 -15.37 26.70 24.63
N TRP A 534 -14.09 27.01 24.74
CA TRP A 534 -13.58 28.36 24.63
C TRP A 534 -12.25 28.43 23.90
N ASP A 535 -11.89 29.58 23.38
CA ASP A 535 -10.67 29.82 22.64
C ASP A 535 -9.77 30.78 23.42
N ALA A 536 -8.60 30.28 23.84
CA ALA A 536 -7.62 31.05 24.58
C ALA A 536 -6.61 31.80 23.71
N GLU A 537 -6.53 31.46 22.42
CA GLU A 537 -5.47 31.92 21.50
C GLU A 537 -6.03 32.66 20.27
N GLY A 538 -7.34 32.60 20.03
CA GLY A 538 -7.97 33.19 18.85
C GLY A 538 -8.32 34.67 19.01
N ALA A 539 -8.75 35.29 17.91
CA ALA A 539 -9.22 36.67 17.88
C ALA A 539 -10.47 36.91 18.76
N ASP A 540 -11.21 35.83 19.05
CA ASP A 540 -12.43 35.80 19.85
C ASP A 540 -12.19 35.22 21.26
N LEU A 541 -11.21 35.75 21.96
CA LEU A 541 -10.83 35.30 23.32
C LEU A 541 -12.00 35.27 24.31
N TYR A 542 -13.06 36.03 24.04
CA TYR A 542 -14.20 36.23 24.94
C TYR A 542 -15.45 35.44 24.55
N THR A 543 -15.38 34.57 23.57
CA THR A 543 -16.53 33.75 23.16
C THR A 543 -16.43 32.36 23.74
N CYS A 544 -17.41 31.92 24.52
CA CYS A 544 -17.53 30.53 24.95
C CYS A 544 -18.89 29.95 24.54
N LEU A 545 -18.93 28.62 24.40
CA LEU A 545 -20.16 27.85 24.24
C LEU A 545 -20.41 27.08 25.53
N LEU A 546 -21.64 27.15 26.03
CA LEU A 546 -22.12 26.29 27.12
C LEU A 546 -22.85 25.11 26.50
N TYR A 547 -22.49 23.90 26.93
CA TYR A 547 -23.11 22.72 26.40
C TYR A 547 -23.31 21.66 27.48
#